data_d4735166876be6f5c0d757e907046fe3
#
_entry.id   d4735166876be6f5c0d757e907046fe3
#
_cell.length_a   1.000
_cell.length_b   1.000
_cell.length_c   1.000
_cell.angle_alpha   90.00
_cell.angle_beta   90.00
_cell.angle_gamma   90.00
#
_symmetry.space_group_name_H-M   'P 1'
#
loop_
_entity.id
_entity.type
_entity.pdbx_description
1 polymer ?
#
loop_
_entity_poly.entity_id
_entity_poly.type
_entity_poly.pdbx_seq_one_letter_code
_entity_poly.pdbx_strand_id
1 'polypeptide(L)'
;MKKKTKAAPQKSSSKVRSTIRPSKVPKPVPVIPGEIIAGEGDILALHGRQTCDLTVANTGDRPIQVGSHCHFFEANRALRFDREKSYGYRLQVPAGTAVRFEPGESKRVTLVALGGNRIAYGINGLVNGKLDDASVREKAFSAAREQGFIGTNG
;
A
#
# COMPACT_ATOMS: atom_id res chain seq x y z
N MET A 1 -52.47 28.74 53.04
CA MET A 1 -52.94 28.60 51.65
C MET A 1 -52.05 27.59 50.93
N LYS A 2 -52.58 26.37 50.67
CA LYS A 2 -51.82 25.27 50.01
C LYS A 2 -52.17 25.26 48.53
N LYS A 3 -51.20 25.49 47.62
CA LYS A 3 -51.39 25.33 46.18
C LYS A 3 -51.08 23.86 45.77
N LYS A 4 -52.09 23.20 45.22
CA LYS A 4 -51.99 21.89 44.58
C LYS A 4 -51.39 22.02 43.18
N THR A 5 -50.30 21.32 42.95
CA THR A 5 -49.71 21.18 41.63
C THR A 5 -50.32 19.95 40.95
N LYS A 6 -50.89 20.14 39.75
CA LYS A 6 -51.48 19.10 38.90
C LYS A 6 -50.39 18.35 38.16
N ALA A 7 -50.33 17.01 38.25
CA ALA A 7 -49.51 16.13 37.47
C ALA A 7 -50.08 15.95 36.06
N ALA A 8 -49.20 16.01 35.04
CA ALA A 8 -49.51 15.75 33.63
C ALA A 8 -49.45 14.25 33.33
N PRO A 9 -50.25 13.74 32.36
CA PRO A 9 -50.31 12.31 32.05
C PRO A 9 -49.11 11.87 31.20
N GLN A 10 -48.52 10.73 31.58
CA GLN A 10 -47.47 10.02 30.81
C GLN A 10 -48.05 9.43 29.53
N LYS A 11 -47.41 9.74 28.39
CA LYS A 11 -47.69 9.12 27.10
C LYS A 11 -47.04 7.73 27.04
N SER A 12 -47.85 6.70 26.83
CA SER A 12 -47.44 5.33 26.57
C SER A 12 -46.66 5.23 25.24
N SER A 13 -45.40 4.79 25.28
CA SER A 13 -44.64 4.48 24.09
C SER A 13 -45.03 3.09 23.55
N SER A 14 -45.68 3.05 22.41
CA SER A 14 -45.97 1.83 21.69
C SER A 14 -44.66 1.27 21.13
N LYS A 15 -44.23 0.11 21.63
CA LYS A 15 -43.15 -0.69 21.10
C LYS A 15 -43.51 -1.21 19.70
N VAL A 16 -42.98 -0.60 18.66
CA VAL A 16 -43.01 -1.15 17.30
C VAL A 16 -42.07 -2.37 17.27
N ARG A 17 -42.66 -3.55 17.25
CA ARG A 17 -41.96 -4.82 17.05
C ARG A 17 -41.64 -4.92 15.55
N SER A 18 -40.38 -4.61 15.14
CA SER A 18 -39.92 -4.90 13.80
C SER A 18 -39.77 -6.43 13.63
N THR A 19 -40.68 -7.03 12.92
CA THR A 19 -40.54 -8.43 12.45
C THR A 19 -39.53 -8.46 11.31
N ILE A 20 -38.25 -8.66 11.64
CA ILE A 20 -37.23 -9.00 10.67
C ILE A 20 -37.53 -10.42 10.20
N ARG A 21 -38.08 -10.56 8.98
CA ARG A 21 -38.18 -11.86 8.32
C ARG A 21 -36.77 -12.40 8.10
N PRO A 22 -36.46 -13.66 8.51
CA PRO A 22 -35.15 -14.24 8.20
C PRO A 22 -35.02 -14.30 6.68
N SER A 23 -34.00 -13.64 6.14
CA SER A 23 -33.64 -13.76 4.74
C SER A 23 -33.29 -15.21 4.47
N LYS A 24 -33.90 -15.78 3.42
CA LYS A 24 -33.64 -17.14 2.96
C LYS A 24 -32.14 -17.27 2.67
N VAL A 25 -31.39 -17.97 3.52
CA VAL A 25 -29.97 -18.25 3.30
C VAL A 25 -29.87 -18.96 1.95
N PRO A 26 -29.15 -18.41 0.97
CA PRO A 26 -28.98 -19.06 -0.32
C PRO A 26 -28.31 -20.43 -0.11
N LYS A 27 -28.79 -21.46 -0.79
CA LYS A 27 -28.17 -22.78 -0.75
C LYS A 27 -26.69 -22.63 -1.19
N PRO A 28 -25.74 -23.28 -0.49
CA PRO A 28 -24.35 -23.20 -0.89
C PRO A 28 -24.21 -23.74 -2.34
N VAL A 29 -23.72 -22.90 -3.23
CA VAL A 29 -23.35 -23.32 -4.59
C VAL A 29 -22.16 -24.27 -4.46
N PRO A 30 -22.18 -25.44 -5.10
CA PRO A 30 -21.03 -26.34 -5.06
C PRO A 30 -19.80 -25.64 -5.62
N VAL A 31 -18.75 -25.56 -4.80
CA VAL A 31 -17.48 -24.95 -5.21
C VAL A 31 -16.73 -25.92 -6.11
N ILE A 32 -16.42 -25.50 -7.33
CA ILE A 32 -15.59 -26.27 -8.28
C ILE A 32 -14.13 -25.90 -8.01
N PRO A 33 -13.23 -26.84 -7.66
CA PRO A 33 -11.81 -26.54 -7.43
C PRO A 33 -11.19 -25.84 -8.64
N GLY A 34 -10.57 -24.66 -8.43
CA GLY A 34 -9.95 -23.85 -9.49
C GLY A 34 -10.91 -22.92 -10.24
N GLU A 35 -12.20 -22.91 -9.91
CA GLU A 35 -13.16 -21.95 -10.48
C GLU A 35 -12.85 -20.52 -10.01
N ILE A 36 -12.77 -19.60 -10.98
CA ILE A 36 -12.62 -18.16 -10.69
C ILE A 36 -14.00 -17.52 -10.76
N ILE A 37 -14.50 -17.09 -9.61
CA ILE A 37 -15.76 -16.35 -9.50
C ILE A 37 -15.41 -14.88 -9.44
N ALA A 38 -15.54 -14.17 -10.57
CA ALA A 38 -15.34 -12.73 -10.62
C ALA A 38 -16.56 -12.01 -10.03
N GLY A 39 -16.32 -11.01 -9.16
CA GLY A 39 -17.36 -10.08 -8.73
C GLY A 39 -17.73 -9.11 -9.87
N GLU A 40 -18.90 -8.49 -9.77
CA GLU A 40 -19.31 -7.46 -10.71
C GLU A 40 -18.63 -6.11 -10.39
N GLY A 41 -18.33 -5.32 -11.43
CA GLY A 41 -17.77 -3.97 -11.35
C GLY A 41 -16.25 -3.91 -11.24
N ASP A 42 -15.74 -2.69 -11.16
CA ASP A 42 -14.32 -2.39 -11.08
C ASP A 42 -13.80 -2.38 -9.64
N ILE A 43 -12.58 -2.89 -9.44
CA ILE A 43 -11.89 -2.81 -8.15
C ILE A 43 -11.02 -1.56 -8.14
N LEU A 44 -11.37 -0.57 -7.32
CA LEU A 44 -10.54 0.61 -7.10
C LEU A 44 -9.37 0.25 -6.18
N ALA A 45 -8.22 -0.08 -6.78
CA ALA A 45 -7.02 -0.43 -6.05
C ALA A 45 -6.26 0.81 -5.53
N LEU A 46 -5.62 0.68 -4.35
CA LEU A 46 -4.70 1.69 -3.77
C LEU A 46 -5.35 3.06 -3.47
N HIS A 47 -6.67 3.12 -3.33
CA HIS A 47 -7.39 4.35 -3.03
C HIS A 47 -6.80 5.07 -1.79
N GLY A 48 -6.60 6.39 -1.91
CA GLY A 48 -6.11 7.25 -0.83
C GLY A 48 -4.64 7.08 -0.46
N ARG A 49 -3.87 6.22 -1.14
CA ARG A 49 -2.43 6.11 -0.91
C ARG A 49 -1.65 7.21 -1.62
N GLN A 50 -0.61 7.70 -0.97
CA GLN A 50 0.31 8.66 -1.58
C GLN A 50 1.05 8.03 -2.75
N THR A 51 1.21 8.79 -3.82
CA THR A 51 1.97 8.41 -5.00
C THR A 51 3.11 9.40 -5.26
N CYS A 52 4.14 8.93 -5.96
CA CYS A 52 5.30 9.73 -6.34
C CYS A 52 5.78 9.29 -7.73
N ASP A 53 5.99 10.25 -8.62
CA ASP A 53 6.54 9.97 -9.95
C ASP A 53 8.06 10.19 -9.94
N LEU A 54 8.79 9.24 -10.50
CA LEU A 54 10.24 9.29 -10.65
C LEU A 54 10.65 8.96 -12.08
N THR A 55 11.74 9.60 -12.53
CA THR A 55 12.49 9.13 -13.71
C THR A 55 13.63 8.25 -13.24
N VAL A 56 13.67 7.04 -13.77
CA VAL A 56 14.66 6.00 -13.42
C VAL A 56 15.51 5.72 -14.66
N ALA A 57 16.83 5.85 -14.55
CA ALA A 57 17.77 5.52 -15.60
C ALA A 57 18.56 4.28 -15.25
N ASN A 58 18.63 3.30 -16.16
CA ASN A 58 19.54 2.18 -16.03
C ASN A 58 20.92 2.58 -16.57
N THR A 59 21.88 2.73 -15.69
CA THR A 59 23.27 3.10 -16.03
C THR A 59 24.20 1.87 -16.18
N GLY A 60 23.65 0.67 -15.99
CA GLY A 60 24.36 -0.59 -16.16
C GLY A 60 24.37 -1.09 -17.60
N ASP A 61 25.06 -2.18 -17.82
CA ASP A 61 25.22 -2.87 -19.11
C ASP A 61 24.19 -3.99 -19.35
N ARG A 62 23.33 -4.24 -18.38
CA ARG A 62 22.34 -5.34 -18.40
C ARG A 62 20.94 -4.84 -18.06
N PRO A 63 19.90 -5.50 -18.61
CA PRO A 63 18.53 -5.22 -18.21
C PRO A 63 18.32 -5.49 -16.71
N ILE A 64 17.59 -4.59 -16.06
CA ILE A 64 17.23 -4.70 -14.64
C ILE A 64 15.72 -4.77 -14.54
N GLN A 65 15.22 -5.76 -13.80
CA GLN A 65 13.79 -5.93 -13.57
C GLN A 65 13.48 -5.72 -12.08
N VAL A 66 12.49 -4.86 -11.80
CA VAL A 66 12.06 -4.55 -10.43
C VAL A 66 10.61 -5.02 -10.27
N GLY A 67 10.38 -5.89 -9.29
CA GLY A 67 9.06 -6.44 -8.99
C GLY A 67 8.15 -5.43 -8.29
N SER A 68 6.84 -5.66 -8.42
CA SER A 68 5.79 -4.79 -7.90
C SER A 68 5.90 -4.46 -6.40
N HIS A 69 6.37 -5.38 -5.59
CA HIS A 69 6.42 -5.24 -4.12
C HIS A 69 7.82 -4.99 -3.55
N CYS A 70 8.82 -4.78 -4.42
CA CYS A 70 10.15 -4.36 -3.99
C CYS A 70 10.09 -2.96 -3.34
N HIS A 71 10.72 -2.77 -2.18
CA HIS A 71 10.98 -1.45 -1.63
C HIS A 71 11.90 -0.70 -2.59
N PHE A 72 11.37 0.29 -3.31
CA PHE A 72 12.04 0.85 -4.49
C PHE A 72 13.37 1.54 -4.16
N PHE A 73 13.49 2.11 -2.96
CA PHE A 73 14.73 2.67 -2.43
C PHE A 73 15.90 1.68 -2.50
N GLU A 74 15.63 0.39 -2.28
CA GLU A 74 16.63 -0.68 -2.30
C GLU A 74 16.79 -1.35 -3.68
N ALA A 75 16.16 -0.80 -4.74
CA ALA A 75 16.34 -1.34 -6.10
C ALA A 75 17.82 -1.24 -6.52
N ASN A 76 18.20 -2.09 -7.49
CA ASN A 76 19.58 -2.27 -7.94
C ASN A 76 20.37 -0.96 -8.01
N ARG A 77 21.62 -0.97 -7.55
CA ARG A 77 22.52 0.20 -7.49
C ARG A 77 22.81 0.83 -8.86
N ALA A 78 22.74 0.06 -9.94
CA ALA A 78 22.90 0.58 -11.29
C ALA A 78 21.68 1.36 -11.81
N LEU A 79 20.55 1.35 -11.09
CA LEU A 79 19.43 2.23 -11.36
C LEU A 79 19.65 3.58 -10.68
N ARG A 80 19.73 4.64 -11.47
CA ARG A 80 19.88 6.03 -11.00
C ARG A 80 18.51 6.71 -10.97
N PHE A 81 18.11 7.19 -9.82
CA PHE A 81 16.87 7.94 -9.56
C PHE A 81 16.97 8.66 -8.22
N ASP A 82 16.02 9.52 -7.90
CA ASP A 82 15.92 10.16 -6.59
C ASP A 82 15.52 9.12 -5.52
N ARG A 83 16.54 8.52 -4.88
CA ARG A 83 16.33 7.50 -3.86
C ARG A 83 15.64 8.04 -2.62
N GLU A 84 15.89 9.28 -2.28
CA GLU A 84 15.29 9.91 -1.12
C GLU A 84 13.76 9.96 -1.25
N LYS A 85 13.25 10.38 -2.42
CA LYS A 85 11.82 10.36 -2.72
C LYS A 85 11.22 8.96 -2.79
N SER A 86 12.01 7.95 -3.11
CA SER A 86 11.54 6.57 -3.24
C SER A 86 11.47 5.81 -1.92
N TYR A 87 11.99 6.38 -0.82
CA TYR A 87 12.00 5.72 0.49
C TYR A 87 10.59 5.50 1.02
N GLY A 88 10.27 4.26 1.35
CA GLY A 88 8.93 3.86 1.80
C GLY A 88 7.91 3.66 0.67
N TYR A 89 8.36 3.60 -0.59
CA TYR A 89 7.50 3.41 -1.76
C TYR A 89 7.84 2.11 -2.52
N ARG A 90 6.89 1.64 -3.29
CA ARG A 90 6.99 0.52 -4.24
C ARG A 90 6.38 0.90 -5.58
N LEU A 91 6.63 0.14 -6.63
CA LEU A 91 5.99 0.37 -7.94
C LEU A 91 4.45 0.30 -7.84
N GLN A 92 3.78 1.24 -8.53
CA GLN A 92 2.31 1.23 -8.68
C GLN A 92 1.93 0.37 -9.89
N VAL A 93 2.21 -0.92 -9.78
CA VAL A 93 1.84 -1.91 -10.79
C VAL A 93 1.11 -3.08 -10.13
N PRO A 94 0.31 -3.88 -10.86
CA PRO A 94 -0.38 -5.03 -10.31
C PRO A 94 0.56 -5.99 -9.59
N ALA A 95 0.07 -6.65 -8.53
CA ALA A 95 0.82 -7.67 -7.81
C ALA A 95 1.28 -8.79 -8.76
N GLY A 96 2.51 -9.28 -8.54
CA GLY A 96 3.11 -10.31 -9.39
C GLY A 96 3.68 -9.81 -10.72
N THR A 97 3.54 -8.52 -11.04
CA THR A 97 4.17 -7.92 -12.23
C THR A 97 5.49 -7.21 -11.89
N ALA A 98 6.22 -6.79 -12.91
CA ALA A 98 7.48 -6.10 -12.77
C ALA A 98 7.68 -5.08 -13.89
N VAL A 99 8.53 -4.07 -13.63
CA VAL A 99 9.00 -3.13 -14.65
C VAL A 99 10.43 -3.47 -15.01
N ARG A 100 10.70 -3.58 -16.31
CA ARG A 100 12.03 -3.83 -16.88
C ARG A 100 12.62 -2.53 -17.41
N PHE A 101 13.87 -2.29 -17.08
CA PHE A 101 14.69 -1.16 -17.51
C PHE A 101 15.84 -1.68 -18.38
N GLU A 102 15.85 -1.30 -19.66
CA GLU A 102 16.94 -1.70 -20.57
C GLU A 102 18.21 -0.86 -20.33
N PRO A 103 19.39 -1.34 -20.70
CA PRO A 103 20.64 -0.59 -20.58
C PRO A 103 20.55 0.76 -21.29
N GLY A 104 20.92 1.83 -20.59
CA GLY A 104 20.86 3.20 -21.11
C GLY A 104 19.44 3.80 -21.21
N GLU A 105 18.40 3.04 -20.87
CA GLU A 105 17.01 3.55 -20.89
C GLU A 105 16.75 4.46 -19.70
N SER A 106 16.01 5.54 -19.94
CA SER A 106 15.36 6.36 -18.91
C SER A 106 13.87 6.24 -19.01
N LYS A 107 13.22 5.77 -17.96
CA LYS A 107 11.78 5.50 -17.90
C LYS A 107 11.13 6.21 -16.72
N ARG A 108 9.99 6.89 -16.96
CA ARG A 108 9.16 7.43 -15.89
C ARG A 108 8.30 6.32 -15.30
N VAL A 109 8.28 6.23 -13.98
CA VAL A 109 7.46 5.29 -13.21
C VAL A 109 6.72 6.00 -12.09
N THR A 110 5.53 5.50 -11.78
CA THR A 110 4.78 5.94 -10.61
C THR A 110 5.00 4.96 -9.48
N LEU A 111 5.33 5.47 -8.32
CA LEU A 111 5.47 4.73 -7.08
C LEU A 111 4.26 5.00 -6.18
N VAL A 112 3.95 4.04 -5.32
CA VAL A 112 2.90 4.15 -4.31
C VAL A 112 3.47 3.80 -2.93
N ALA A 113 3.03 4.51 -1.89
CA ALA A 113 3.48 4.26 -0.53
C ALA A 113 3.23 2.82 -0.09
N LEU A 114 4.22 2.19 0.54
CA LEU A 114 4.07 0.88 1.17
C LEU A 114 3.02 0.95 2.28
N GLY A 115 2.17 -0.06 2.36
CA GLY A 115 1.16 -0.20 3.40
C GLY A 115 1.56 -1.23 4.46
N GLY A 116 0.57 -1.63 5.27
CA GLY A 116 0.77 -2.57 6.37
C GLY A 116 1.64 -1.99 7.47
N ASN A 117 2.43 -2.83 8.12
CA ASN A 117 3.31 -2.43 9.23
C ASN A 117 4.52 -1.59 8.82
N ARG A 118 4.73 -1.38 7.51
CA ARG A 118 5.83 -0.60 6.93
C ARG A 118 7.20 -1.05 7.47
N ILE A 119 7.45 -2.34 7.36
CA ILE A 119 8.72 -2.98 7.76
C ILE A 119 9.32 -3.62 6.52
N ALA A 120 10.61 -3.36 6.25
CA ALA A 120 11.35 -3.92 5.12
C ALA A 120 12.58 -4.69 5.59
N TYR A 121 12.74 -5.93 5.09
CA TYR A 121 13.90 -6.79 5.35
C TYR A 121 14.38 -7.47 4.08
N GLY A 122 15.69 -7.70 4.00
CA GLY A 122 16.30 -8.70 3.14
C GLY A 122 16.38 -8.39 1.65
N ILE A 123 15.97 -7.20 1.17
CA ILE A 123 16.02 -6.86 -0.27
C ILE A 123 17.48 -6.69 -0.72
N ASN A 124 18.08 -5.53 -0.42
CA ASN A 124 19.54 -5.32 -0.53
C ASN A 124 20.16 -5.00 0.84
N GLY A 125 19.42 -5.21 1.91
CA GLY A 125 19.87 -5.08 3.28
C GLY A 125 20.14 -3.64 3.74
N LEU A 126 19.63 -2.64 3.00
CA LEU A 126 19.86 -1.24 3.34
C LEU A 126 19.03 -0.80 4.55
N VAL A 127 17.78 -1.26 4.63
CA VAL A 127 16.83 -0.82 5.68
C VAL A 127 16.83 -1.77 6.88
N ASN A 128 16.45 -3.02 6.67
CA ASN A 128 16.33 -4.06 7.71
C ASN A 128 15.61 -3.60 8.98
N GLY A 129 14.45 -2.96 8.83
CA GLY A 129 13.70 -2.45 9.95
C GLY A 129 12.42 -1.72 9.58
N LYS A 130 11.89 -0.97 10.55
CA LYS A 130 10.67 -0.19 10.39
C LYS A 130 10.97 1.10 9.61
N LEU A 131 10.27 1.32 8.50
CA LEU A 131 10.47 2.46 7.60
C LEU A 131 10.20 3.82 8.26
N ASP A 132 9.30 3.86 9.22
CA ASP A 132 8.90 5.09 9.92
C ASP A 132 9.84 5.45 11.10
N ASP A 133 10.85 4.62 11.38
CA ASP A 133 11.87 4.90 12.39
C ASP A 133 12.98 5.78 11.79
N ALA A 134 13.17 6.97 12.38
CA ALA A 134 14.16 7.92 11.92
C ALA A 134 15.60 7.35 11.96
N SER A 135 15.92 6.56 12.99
CA SER A 135 17.26 5.96 13.13
C SER A 135 17.51 4.88 12.06
N VAL A 136 16.49 4.10 11.71
CA VAL A 136 16.56 3.10 10.63
C VAL A 136 16.72 3.81 9.28
N ARG A 137 15.96 4.87 9.06
CA ARG A 137 16.06 5.69 7.85
C ARG A 137 17.46 6.27 7.67
N GLU A 138 18.01 6.91 8.68
CA GLU A 138 19.35 7.51 8.64
C GLU A 138 20.44 6.48 8.33
N LYS A 139 20.41 5.33 8.99
CA LYS A 139 21.32 4.20 8.72
C LYS A 139 21.17 3.69 7.29
N ALA A 140 19.94 3.58 6.78
CA ALA A 140 19.67 3.13 5.42
C ALA A 140 20.28 4.09 4.37
N PHE A 141 20.19 5.40 4.58
CA PHE A 141 20.80 6.41 3.70
C PHE A 141 22.32 6.37 3.76
N SER A 142 22.92 6.20 4.96
CA SER A 142 24.38 6.02 5.11
C SER A 142 24.85 4.77 4.37
N ALA A 143 24.21 3.63 4.61
CA ALA A 143 24.52 2.37 3.94
C ALA A 143 24.38 2.46 2.42
N ALA A 144 23.36 3.15 1.92
CA ALA A 144 23.16 3.34 0.49
C ALA A 144 24.31 4.14 -0.15
N ARG A 145 24.79 5.21 0.51
CA ARG A 145 25.95 5.99 0.06
C ARG A 145 27.23 5.15 0.08
N GLU A 146 27.50 4.46 1.18
CA GLU A 146 28.68 3.63 1.36
C GLU A 146 28.77 2.50 0.34
N GLN A 147 27.61 1.90 -0.03
CA GLN A 147 27.53 0.81 -0.99
C GLN A 147 27.37 1.28 -2.44
N GLY A 148 27.44 2.59 -2.71
CA GLY A 148 27.41 3.15 -4.06
C GLY A 148 26.04 3.08 -4.75
N PHE A 149 24.96 3.17 -4.00
CA PHE A 149 23.61 3.31 -4.58
C PHE A 149 23.41 4.74 -5.09
N ILE A 150 23.43 4.89 -6.42
CA ILE A 150 23.40 6.20 -7.10
C ILE A 150 22.05 6.91 -6.89
N GLY A 151 22.11 8.24 -6.70
CA GLY A 151 20.91 9.06 -6.50
C GLY A 151 20.51 9.28 -5.04
N THR A 152 21.35 8.85 -4.10
CA THR A 152 21.32 9.37 -2.74
C THR A 152 22.06 10.71 -2.76
N ASN A 153 21.32 11.81 -2.65
CA ASN A 153 21.92 13.13 -2.55
C ASN A 153 22.83 13.17 -1.31
N GLY A 154 24.12 13.39 -1.54
CA GLY A 154 25.09 13.69 -0.51
C GLY A 154 25.07 15.16 -0.21
#